data_8775eb5f757c2fddbaf16fa94afeb9e3
#
_entry.id   8775eb5f757c2fddbaf16fa94afeb9e3
#
_cell.length_a   1.000
_cell.length_b   1.000
_cell.length_c   1.000
_cell.angle_alpha   90.00
_cell.angle_beta   90.00
_cell.angle_gamma   90.00
#
_symmetry.space_group_name_H-M   'P 1'
#
loop_
_entity.id
_entity.type
_entity.pdbx_description
1 polymer ?
#
loop_
_entity_poly.entity_id
_entity_poly.type
_entity_poly.pdbx_seq_one_letter_code
_entity_poly.pdbx_strand_id
1 'polypeptide(L)' 'MMLSPSERQDIDLMSVSKSFDDVLRVSKDMMEFMHRGIKVTLYPNGSVMFYHFTDLENGRLYADEVIGKARQDDNDED' A
#
# COMPACT_ATOMS: atom_id res chain seq x y z
N MET A 1 0.30 3.39 12.76
CA MET A 1 1.74 3.20 12.72
C MET A 1 2.25 3.20 11.30
N MET A 2 3.45 3.65 11.10
CA MET A 2 4.06 3.77 9.78
C MET A 2 5.14 2.71 9.62
N LEU A 3 5.10 1.96 8.52
CA LEU A 3 6.14 0.99 8.20
C LEU A 3 6.79 1.37 6.88
N SER A 4 8.12 1.37 6.85
CA SER A 4 8.89 1.69 5.66
C SER A 4 9.56 0.44 5.12
N PRO A 5 9.67 0.30 3.80
CA PRO A 5 10.32 -0.87 3.23
C PRO A 5 11.83 -0.82 3.48
N SER A 6 12.48 -1.99 3.44
CA SER A 6 13.93 -2.04 3.57
C SER A 6 14.61 -1.41 2.37
N GLU A 7 13.96 -1.45 1.21
CA GLU A 7 14.44 -0.79 0.01
C GLU A 7 13.37 0.15 -0.52
N ARG A 8 13.79 1.34 -0.92
CA ARG A 8 12.87 2.31 -1.46
C ARG A 8 12.21 1.77 -2.72
N GLN A 9 10.89 1.90 -2.78
CA GLN A 9 10.12 1.53 -3.95
C GLN A 9 9.90 2.74 -4.84
N ASP A 10 9.37 2.49 -6.03
CA ASP A 10 8.97 3.55 -6.94
C ASP A 10 7.62 3.14 -7.51
N ILE A 11 6.55 3.50 -6.81
CA ILE A 11 5.22 3.02 -7.10
C ILE A 11 4.40 4.13 -7.76
N ASP A 12 3.83 3.81 -8.91
CA ASP A 12 2.89 4.71 -9.60
C ASP A 12 1.50 4.48 -9.03
N LEU A 13 1.13 5.29 -8.05
CA LEU A 13 -0.12 5.08 -7.30
C LEU A 13 -1.34 5.21 -8.19
N MET A 14 -1.32 6.13 -9.15
CA MET A 14 -2.48 6.30 -10.02
C MET A 14 -2.74 5.05 -10.83
N SER A 15 -1.67 4.37 -11.24
CA SER A 15 -1.80 3.14 -11.99
C SER A 15 -2.23 1.97 -11.12
N VAL A 16 -1.55 1.78 -9.97
CA VAL A 16 -1.84 0.62 -9.14
C VAL A 16 -3.18 0.71 -8.43
N SER A 17 -3.73 1.92 -8.29
CA SER A 17 -5.02 2.07 -7.63
C SER A 17 -6.11 1.26 -8.32
N LYS A 18 -5.94 0.98 -9.60
CA LYS A 18 -6.93 0.21 -10.36
C LYS A 18 -6.99 -1.24 -9.91
N SER A 19 -5.96 -1.73 -9.26
CA SER A 19 -5.91 -3.10 -8.75
C SER A 19 -6.37 -3.23 -7.30
N PHE A 20 -6.72 -2.11 -6.67
CA PHE A 20 -7.16 -2.10 -5.28
C PHE A 20 -8.65 -1.89 -5.20
N ASP A 21 -9.28 -2.60 -4.26
CA ASP A 21 -10.67 -2.37 -3.90
C ASP A 21 -10.71 -1.33 -2.79
N ASP A 22 -11.88 -0.72 -2.59
CA ASP A 22 -12.14 0.18 -1.45
C ASP A 22 -11.16 1.33 -1.35
N VAL A 23 -10.74 1.86 -2.50
CA VAL A 23 -9.88 3.04 -2.52
C VAL A 23 -10.72 4.26 -2.14
N LEU A 24 -10.27 4.98 -1.11
CA LEU A 24 -10.98 6.16 -0.62
C LEU A 24 -10.57 7.39 -1.42
N ARG A 25 -9.28 7.50 -1.73
CA ARG A 25 -8.79 8.54 -2.62
C ARG A 25 -7.36 8.21 -3.04
N VAL A 26 -6.95 8.77 -4.16
CA VAL A 26 -5.61 8.56 -4.68
C VAL A 26 -5.13 9.82 -5.38
N SER A 27 -3.83 10.09 -5.22
CA SER A 27 -3.13 11.10 -5.96
C SER A 27 -1.76 10.54 -6.30
N LYS A 28 -0.93 11.32 -6.97
CA LYS A 28 0.41 10.85 -7.25
C LYS A 28 1.26 10.73 -5.98
N ASP A 29 0.84 11.37 -4.90
CA ASP A 29 1.63 11.44 -3.67
C ASP A 29 1.17 10.46 -2.60
N MET A 30 -0.06 9.94 -2.68
CA MET A 30 -0.54 9.02 -1.67
C MET A 30 -1.82 8.35 -2.14
N MET A 31 -2.11 7.17 -1.59
CA MET A 31 -3.35 6.46 -1.85
C MET A 31 -3.91 5.98 -0.51
N GLU A 32 -5.16 6.38 -0.22
CA GLU A 32 -5.88 5.92 0.97
C GLU A 32 -6.88 4.85 0.58
N PHE A 33 -6.91 3.78 1.33
CA PHE A 33 -7.81 2.66 1.03
C PHE A 33 -8.04 1.85 2.30
N MET A 34 -9.00 0.94 2.22
CA MET A 34 -9.26 0.02 3.34
C MET A 34 -8.61 -1.32 3.04
N HIS A 35 -7.96 -1.89 4.04
CA HIS A 35 -7.33 -3.20 3.92
C HIS A 35 -7.59 -3.96 5.21
N ARG A 36 -8.32 -5.06 5.12
CA ARG A 36 -8.71 -5.88 6.27
C ARG A 36 -9.43 -5.05 7.34
N GLY A 37 -10.25 -4.10 6.89
CA GLY A 37 -10.99 -3.24 7.80
C GLY A 37 -10.18 -2.13 8.43
N ILE A 38 -8.93 -1.95 8.01
CA ILE A 38 -8.04 -0.92 8.53
C ILE A 38 -7.85 0.15 7.48
N LYS A 39 -7.94 1.41 7.87
CA LYS A 39 -7.63 2.50 6.96
C LYS A 39 -6.12 2.57 6.76
N VAL A 40 -5.69 2.59 5.51
CA VAL A 40 -4.27 2.50 5.15
C VAL A 40 -3.94 3.58 4.16
N THR A 41 -2.73 4.13 4.27
CA THR A 41 -2.18 5.03 3.26
C THR A 41 -0.90 4.42 2.71
N LEU A 42 -0.82 4.31 1.39
CA LEU A 42 0.37 3.85 0.69
C LEU A 42 1.04 5.05 0.03
N TYR A 43 2.36 5.15 0.20
CA TYR A 43 3.16 6.21 -0.40
C TYR A 43 3.99 5.67 -1.55
N PRO A 44 4.40 6.54 -2.49
CA PRO A 44 5.15 6.06 -3.66
C PRO A 44 6.46 5.35 -3.31
N ASN A 45 7.08 5.72 -2.18
CA ASN A 45 8.34 5.08 -1.80
C ASN A 45 8.14 3.71 -1.15
N GLY A 46 6.90 3.26 -1.01
CA GLY A 46 6.59 1.96 -0.42
C GLY A 46 6.27 2.02 1.06
N SER A 47 6.30 3.19 1.68
CA SER A 47 5.89 3.32 3.08
C SER A 47 4.39 3.13 3.19
N VAL A 48 3.96 2.49 4.29
CA VAL A 48 2.55 2.18 4.53
C VAL A 48 2.19 2.67 5.92
N MET A 49 1.11 3.44 6.00
CA MET A 49 0.61 3.95 7.28
C MET A 49 -0.70 3.24 7.61
N PHE A 50 -0.75 2.65 8.81
CA PHE A 50 -1.96 2.03 9.33
C PHE A 50 -2.56 2.92 10.41
N TYR A 51 -3.81 3.30 10.24
CA TYR A 51 -4.50 4.19 11.18
C TYR A 51 -5.15 3.37 12.29
N HIS A 52 -4.93 3.82 13.55
CA HIS A 52 -5.53 3.17 14.72
C HIS A 52 -5.18 1.70 14.81
N PHE A 53 -3.96 1.35 14.43
CA PHE A 53 -3.50 -0.03 14.39
C PHE A 53 -2.03 -0.02 14.80
N THR A 54 -1.71 -0.78 15.84
CA THR A 54 -0.37 -0.77 16.43
C THR A 54 0.26 -2.15 16.57
N ASP A 55 -0.38 -3.17 15.99
CA ASP A 55 0.16 -4.54 16.03
C ASP A 55 1.27 -4.65 14.98
N LEU A 56 2.51 -4.58 15.44
CA LEU A 56 3.65 -4.55 14.54
C LEU A 56 3.78 -5.82 13.72
N GLU A 57 3.53 -6.96 14.35
CA GLU A 57 3.70 -8.24 13.67
C GLU A 57 2.72 -8.39 12.52
N ASN A 58 1.43 -8.13 12.78
CA ASN A 58 0.44 -8.19 11.71
C ASN A 58 0.59 -7.03 10.75
N GLY A 59 1.06 -5.88 11.24
CA GLY A 59 1.31 -4.75 10.37
C GLY A 59 2.33 -5.06 9.29
N ARG A 60 3.39 -5.77 9.65
CA ARG A 60 4.39 -6.18 8.66
C ARG A 60 3.80 -7.13 7.63
N LEU A 61 2.99 -8.07 8.09
CA LEU A 61 2.32 -9.00 7.18
C LEU A 61 1.41 -8.25 6.23
N TYR A 62 0.61 -7.33 6.75
CA TYR A 62 -0.33 -6.57 5.93
C TYR A 62 0.40 -5.62 4.98
N ALA A 63 1.51 -5.03 5.42
CA ALA A 63 2.31 -4.19 4.53
C ALA A 63 2.86 -5.01 3.36
N ASP A 64 3.31 -6.23 3.63
CA ASP A 64 3.78 -7.11 2.57
C ASP A 64 2.65 -7.43 1.59
N GLU A 65 1.44 -7.63 2.08
CA GLU A 65 0.29 -7.88 1.21
C GLU A 65 0.02 -6.68 0.31
N VAL A 66 0.06 -5.47 0.89
CA VAL A 66 -0.19 -4.25 0.15
C VAL A 66 0.88 -4.04 -0.93
N ILE A 67 2.14 -4.18 -0.55
CA ILE A 67 3.24 -3.99 -1.50
C ILE A 67 3.18 -5.06 -2.60
N GLY A 68 2.90 -6.29 -2.24
CA GLY A 68 2.77 -7.36 -3.23
C GLY A 68 1.68 -7.07 -4.24
N LYS A 69 0.55 -6.54 -3.76
CA LYS A 69 -0.56 -6.20 -4.65
C LYS A 69 -0.17 -5.04 -5.57
N ALA A 70 0.50 -4.03 -5.03
CA ALA A 70 0.94 -2.90 -5.83
C ALA A 70 1.93 -3.33 -6.91
N ARG A 71 2.79 -4.30 -6.62
CA ARG A 71 3.80 -4.74 -7.56
C ARG A 71 3.27 -5.70 -8.60
N GLN A 72 2.08 -6.24 -8.41
CA GLN A 72 1.50 -7.15 -9.41
C GLN A 72 1.30 -6.47 -10.76
N ASP A 73 1.08 -5.15 -10.76
CA ASP A 73 0.93 -4.42 -12.00
C ASP A 73 2.15 -4.56 -12.89
N ASP A 74 3.33 -4.70 -12.29
CA ASP A 74 4.57 -4.75 -13.04
C ASP A 74 4.78 -6.09 -13.72
N ASN A 75 4.02 -7.10 -13.35
CA ASN A 75 4.18 -8.45 -13.88
C ASN A 75 3.11 -8.80 -14.87
N ASP A 76 2.37 -7.83 -15.34
CA ASP A 76 1.13 -8.08 -16.03
C ASP A 76 1.27 -8.22 -17.54
N GLU A 77 2.40 -7.86 -18.10
CA GLU A 77 2.50 -7.85 -19.54
C GLU A 77 2.80 -9.21 -20.12
N ASP A 78 2.96 -10.17 -19.34
CA ASP A 78 3.16 -11.51 -19.89
C ASP A 78 1.84 -12.16 -20.22
#